data_29052dd5f0a61ee138680c0ab71f7944
#
_entry.id   29052dd5f0a61ee138680c0ab71f7944
#
_cell.length_a   1.000
_cell.length_b   1.000
_cell.length_c   1.000
_cell.angle_alpha   90.00
_cell.angle_beta   90.00
_cell.angle_gamma   90.00
#
_symmetry.space_group_name_H-M   'P 1'
#
loop_
_entity.id
_entity.type
_entity.pdbx_description
1 polymer ?
#
loop_
_entity_poly.entity_id
_entity_poly.type
_entity_poly.pdbx_seq_one_letter_code
_entity_poly.pdbx_strand_id
1 'polypeptide(L)'
;DTLNILSDVVLNSAFPDHELERLRKNLLTDLDRISDSPMAIAGRAARSLYYGPGTPYGHPLTGNQQSVASITRDDLLGYYDSHFGPDKATFVVVGDLSFEEAMEAAESNFGEWKQLSGASSNGVSSIANHPSPTQIYIADKPGAAQSVIRAGHLTIPRSHEDYLSLNMLNFIFGGQFMARLNSNLRQDKGYSYGYNSSVQWHRGPSLLQAGGSVQTTVTKESVQETLREFSDIHGSRPITQEELDASQAGILQGYPASFERPAMI
;
A
#
# COMPACT_ATOMS: atom_id res chain seq x y z
N ASP A 1 -10.16 -31.16 -1.35
CA ASP A 1 -11.37 -30.49 -0.84
C ASP A 1 -11.27 -28.96 -0.86
N THR A 2 -10.21 -28.36 -0.30
CA THR A 2 -10.08 -26.89 -0.26
C THR A 2 -9.94 -26.27 -1.66
N LEU A 3 -9.19 -26.88 -2.55
CA LEU A 3 -9.01 -26.40 -3.91
C LEU A 3 -10.30 -26.47 -4.74
N ASN A 4 -11.13 -27.52 -4.51
CA ASN A 4 -12.44 -27.61 -5.14
C ASN A 4 -13.38 -26.48 -4.70
N ILE A 5 -13.34 -26.09 -3.42
CA ILE A 5 -14.12 -24.96 -2.91
C ILE A 5 -13.61 -23.65 -3.54
N LEU A 6 -12.28 -23.48 -3.64
CA LEU A 6 -11.69 -22.31 -4.28
C LEU A 6 -12.08 -22.21 -5.76
N SER A 7 -12.01 -23.33 -6.50
CA SER A 7 -12.40 -23.34 -7.91
C SER A 7 -13.88 -23.04 -8.10
N ASP A 8 -14.75 -23.59 -7.26
CA ASP A 8 -16.18 -23.27 -7.30
C ASP A 8 -16.46 -21.78 -7.05
N VAL A 9 -15.83 -21.21 -6.03
CA VAL A 9 -15.94 -19.75 -5.76
C VAL A 9 -15.43 -18.92 -6.93
N VAL A 10 -14.35 -19.33 -7.58
CA VAL A 10 -13.75 -18.58 -8.71
C VAL A 10 -14.56 -18.76 -10.00
N LEU A 11 -15.03 -19.99 -10.30
CA LEU A 11 -15.65 -20.32 -11.56
C LEU A 11 -17.17 -20.10 -11.57
N ASN A 12 -17.83 -20.21 -10.42
CA ASN A 12 -19.28 -20.22 -10.27
C ASN A 12 -19.78 -19.14 -9.31
N SER A 13 -19.14 -17.96 -9.31
CA SER A 13 -19.51 -16.85 -8.43
C SER A 13 -20.99 -16.44 -8.60
N ALA A 14 -21.79 -16.56 -7.58
CA ALA A 14 -23.25 -16.34 -7.66
C ALA A 14 -23.68 -14.89 -7.40
N PHE A 15 -22.91 -14.11 -6.67
CA PHE A 15 -23.20 -12.71 -6.27
C PHE A 15 -24.66 -12.51 -5.80
N PRO A 16 -25.12 -13.20 -4.74
CA PRO A 16 -26.50 -13.10 -4.30
C PRO A 16 -26.82 -11.69 -3.77
N ASP A 17 -27.99 -11.13 -4.13
CA ASP A 17 -28.38 -9.76 -3.78
C ASP A 17 -28.34 -9.48 -2.27
N HIS A 18 -28.78 -10.45 -1.44
CA HIS A 18 -28.79 -10.27 0.01
C HIS A 18 -27.36 -10.13 0.59
N GLU A 19 -26.37 -10.80 0.01
CA GLU A 19 -24.97 -10.66 0.41
C GLU A 19 -24.38 -9.33 -0.09
N LEU A 20 -24.72 -8.91 -1.30
CA LEU A 20 -24.32 -7.59 -1.79
C LEU A 20 -24.85 -6.49 -0.85
N GLU A 21 -26.11 -6.54 -0.45
CA GLU A 21 -26.69 -5.55 0.45
C GLU A 21 -26.08 -5.62 1.87
N ARG A 22 -25.80 -6.81 2.37
CA ARG A 22 -25.11 -6.97 3.65
C ARG A 22 -23.71 -6.35 3.63
N LEU A 23 -22.92 -6.63 2.58
CA LEU A 23 -21.58 -6.10 2.41
C LEU A 23 -21.60 -4.60 2.17
N ARG A 24 -22.54 -4.10 1.36
CA ARG A 24 -22.76 -2.66 1.13
C ARG A 24 -22.96 -1.92 2.44
N LYS A 25 -23.89 -2.41 3.28
CA LYS A 25 -24.16 -1.81 4.59
C LYS A 25 -22.94 -1.76 5.48
N ASN A 26 -22.17 -2.84 5.53
CA ASN A 26 -20.95 -2.89 6.31
C ASN A 26 -19.92 -1.88 5.79
N LEU A 27 -19.68 -1.86 4.48
CA LEU A 27 -18.70 -0.95 3.86
C LEU A 27 -19.12 0.53 4.01
N LEU A 28 -20.40 0.88 3.89
CA LEU A 28 -20.89 2.23 4.14
C LEU A 28 -20.66 2.63 5.61
N THR A 29 -20.91 1.74 6.55
CA THR A 29 -20.62 1.97 7.98
C THR A 29 -19.11 2.21 8.23
N ASP A 30 -18.25 1.45 7.57
CA ASP A 30 -16.81 1.63 7.68
C ASP A 30 -16.34 2.94 7.04
N LEU A 31 -16.95 3.35 5.91
CA LEU A 31 -16.68 4.63 5.28
C LEU A 31 -17.11 5.82 6.16
N ASP A 32 -18.21 5.69 6.91
CA ASP A 32 -18.63 6.72 7.89
C ASP A 32 -17.59 6.88 9.00
N ARG A 33 -17.06 5.77 9.53
CA ARG A 33 -16.01 5.78 10.56
C ARG A 33 -14.70 6.42 10.11
N ILE A 34 -14.41 6.41 8.80
CA ILE A 34 -13.21 7.06 8.26
C ILE A 34 -13.19 8.55 8.58
N SER A 35 -14.34 9.23 8.55
CA SER A 35 -14.46 10.66 8.87
C SER A 35 -14.10 10.97 10.33
N ASP A 36 -14.13 9.99 11.22
CA ASP A 36 -13.77 10.13 12.62
C ASP A 36 -12.30 9.83 12.92
N SER A 37 -11.59 9.22 11.97
CA SER A 37 -10.19 8.83 12.14
C SER A 37 -9.24 9.81 11.45
N PRO A 38 -8.47 10.65 12.18
CA PRO A 38 -7.45 11.52 11.57
C PRO A 38 -6.43 10.77 10.71
N MET A 39 -6.05 9.55 11.12
CA MET A 39 -5.14 8.68 10.38
C MET A 39 -5.71 8.27 9.02
N ALA A 40 -6.98 7.87 8.99
CA ALA A 40 -7.66 7.45 7.76
C ALA A 40 -7.91 8.64 6.82
N ILE A 41 -8.31 9.79 7.36
CA ILE A 41 -8.46 11.04 6.60
C ILE A 41 -7.13 11.40 5.94
N ALA A 42 -6.04 11.47 6.71
CA ALA A 42 -4.72 11.81 6.21
C ALA A 42 -4.23 10.81 5.16
N GLY A 43 -4.43 9.51 5.34
CA GLY A 43 -4.04 8.47 4.39
C GLY A 43 -4.78 8.57 3.05
N ARG A 44 -6.09 8.81 3.08
CA ARG A 44 -6.90 8.98 1.85
C ARG A 44 -6.54 10.27 1.11
N ALA A 45 -6.44 11.38 1.82
CA ALA A 45 -6.05 12.66 1.24
C ALA A 45 -4.65 12.61 0.63
N ALA A 46 -3.67 12.07 1.35
CA ALA A 46 -2.30 11.94 0.89
C ALA A 46 -2.20 11.16 -0.43
N ARG A 47 -2.88 10.01 -0.53
CA ARG A 47 -2.88 9.20 -1.77
C ARG A 47 -3.37 10.01 -2.97
N SER A 48 -4.48 10.70 -2.85
CA SER A 48 -5.06 11.53 -3.92
C SER A 48 -4.16 12.72 -4.27
N LEU A 49 -3.50 13.33 -3.28
CA LEU A 49 -2.59 14.45 -3.49
C LEU A 49 -1.28 14.03 -4.18
N TYR A 50 -0.71 12.86 -3.83
CA TYR A 50 0.52 12.37 -4.45
C TYR A 50 0.31 11.88 -5.88
N TYR A 51 -0.73 11.09 -6.13
CA TYR A 51 -0.94 10.45 -7.43
C TYR A 51 -1.88 11.23 -8.35
N GLY A 52 -2.64 12.17 -7.81
CA GLY A 52 -3.70 12.87 -8.52
C GLY A 52 -5.03 12.09 -8.49
N PRO A 53 -6.17 12.79 -8.33
CA PRO A 53 -7.49 12.17 -8.22
C PRO A 53 -7.97 11.46 -9.50
N GLY A 54 -7.35 11.73 -10.65
CA GLY A 54 -7.68 11.11 -11.93
C GLY A 54 -6.90 9.83 -12.23
N THR A 55 -6.04 9.35 -11.32
CA THR A 55 -5.20 8.17 -11.55
C THR A 55 -5.70 6.96 -10.76
N PRO A 56 -5.46 5.72 -11.23
CA PRO A 56 -5.82 4.51 -10.48
C PRO A 56 -5.21 4.46 -9.08
N TYR A 57 -3.99 4.98 -8.89
CA TYR A 57 -3.32 5.02 -7.60
C TYR A 57 -3.83 6.12 -6.67
N GLY A 58 -4.49 7.16 -7.20
CA GLY A 58 -5.06 8.27 -6.44
C GLY A 58 -6.42 7.97 -5.81
N HIS A 59 -7.07 6.88 -6.22
CA HIS A 59 -8.36 6.47 -5.67
C HIS A 59 -8.21 5.47 -4.52
N PRO A 60 -9.02 5.56 -3.47
CA PRO A 60 -9.10 4.52 -2.46
C PRO A 60 -9.77 3.27 -3.05
N LEU A 61 -9.20 2.09 -2.78
CA LEU A 61 -9.75 0.80 -3.26
C LEU A 61 -11.18 0.53 -2.74
N THR A 62 -11.52 1.07 -1.58
CA THR A 62 -12.85 0.94 -0.98
C THR A 62 -13.90 1.89 -1.58
N GLY A 63 -13.53 2.71 -2.56
CA GLY A 63 -14.42 3.71 -3.13
C GLY A 63 -14.81 4.82 -2.14
N ASN A 64 -15.98 5.39 -2.37
CA ASN A 64 -16.63 6.38 -1.50
C ASN A 64 -18.11 6.02 -1.30
N GLN A 65 -18.81 6.75 -0.43
CA GLN A 65 -20.21 6.49 -0.11
C GLN A 65 -21.10 6.45 -1.37
N GLN A 66 -20.89 7.39 -2.30
CA GLN A 66 -21.69 7.48 -3.51
C GLN A 66 -21.45 6.28 -4.44
N SER A 67 -20.17 5.94 -4.69
CA SER A 67 -19.83 4.81 -5.56
C SER A 67 -20.29 3.48 -4.96
N VAL A 68 -20.11 3.27 -3.66
CA VAL A 68 -20.55 2.04 -2.97
C VAL A 68 -22.08 1.91 -2.96
N ALA A 69 -22.80 3.01 -2.77
CA ALA A 69 -24.26 3.00 -2.79
C ALA A 69 -24.84 2.67 -4.18
N SER A 70 -24.13 3.02 -5.26
CA SER A 70 -24.59 2.83 -6.63
C SER A 70 -24.25 1.49 -7.27
N ILE A 71 -23.30 0.71 -6.72
CA ILE A 71 -22.92 -0.60 -7.28
C ILE A 71 -24.13 -1.54 -7.30
N THR A 72 -24.41 -2.13 -8.46
CA THR A 72 -25.46 -3.13 -8.64
C THR A 72 -24.88 -4.54 -8.78
N ARG A 73 -25.73 -5.56 -8.70
CA ARG A 73 -25.34 -6.94 -8.99
C ARG A 73 -24.86 -7.09 -10.43
N ASP A 74 -25.48 -6.39 -11.37
CA ASP A 74 -25.10 -6.44 -12.79
C ASP A 74 -23.71 -5.83 -13.01
N ASP A 75 -23.32 -4.81 -12.24
CA ASP A 75 -21.96 -4.27 -12.28
C ASP A 75 -20.91 -5.32 -11.81
N LEU A 76 -21.24 -6.11 -10.77
CA LEU A 76 -20.37 -7.19 -10.29
C LEU A 76 -20.24 -8.30 -11.34
N LEU A 77 -21.34 -8.72 -11.95
CA LEU A 77 -21.34 -9.73 -13.01
C LEU A 77 -20.55 -9.23 -14.23
N GLY A 78 -20.79 -8.01 -14.68
CA GLY A 78 -20.06 -7.41 -15.79
C GLY A 78 -18.55 -7.29 -15.53
N TYR A 79 -18.16 -6.94 -14.31
CA TYR A 79 -16.75 -6.92 -13.92
C TYR A 79 -16.15 -8.34 -13.89
N TYR A 80 -16.87 -9.30 -13.31
CA TYR A 80 -16.45 -10.68 -13.26
C TYR A 80 -16.26 -11.25 -14.67
N ASP A 81 -17.24 -11.13 -15.54
CA ASP A 81 -17.21 -11.64 -16.91
C ASP A 81 -16.11 -11.01 -17.77
N SER A 82 -15.70 -9.78 -17.47
CA SER A 82 -14.67 -9.06 -18.23
C SER A 82 -13.25 -9.15 -17.67
N HIS A 83 -13.09 -9.53 -16.40
CA HIS A 83 -11.79 -9.46 -15.72
C HIS A 83 -11.34 -10.76 -15.07
N PHE A 84 -12.25 -11.71 -14.79
CA PHE A 84 -11.92 -12.99 -14.18
C PHE A 84 -11.76 -14.06 -15.26
N GLY A 85 -10.52 -14.32 -15.69
CA GLY A 85 -10.20 -15.32 -16.68
C GLY A 85 -8.79 -15.90 -16.49
N PRO A 86 -8.53 -17.11 -17.04
CA PRO A 86 -7.26 -17.80 -16.86
C PRO A 86 -6.08 -17.04 -17.47
N ASP A 87 -6.30 -16.23 -18.50
CA ASP A 87 -5.30 -15.37 -19.14
C ASP A 87 -4.77 -14.24 -18.24
N LYS A 88 -5.47 -13.95 -17.14
CA LYS A 88 -5.09 -12.95 -16.12
C LYS A 88 -4.82 -13.55 -14.75
N ALA A 89 -4.93 -14.87 -14.61
CA ALA A 89 -4.71 -15.57 -13.37
C ALA A 89 -3.28 -16.12 -13.30
N THR A 90 -2.75 -16.19 -12.08
CA THR A 90 -1.51 -16.89 -11.77
C THR A 90 -1.79 -17.83 -10.60
N PHE A 91 -1.53 -19.11 -10.79
CA PHE A 91 -1.65 -20.10 -9.73
C PHE A 91 -0.27 -20.33 -9.10
N VAL A 92 -0.14 -19.98 -7.83
CA VAL A 92 1.09 -20.16 -7.05
C VAL A 92 0.84 -21.19 -5.97
N VAL A 93 1.68 -22.20 -5.93
CA VAL A 93 1.61 -23.28 -4.92
C VAL A 93 2.94 -23.35 -4.20
N VAL A 94 2.88 -23.36 -2.87
CA VAL A 94 4.04 -23.55 -2.00
C VAL A 94 3.71 -24.65 -0.98
N GLY A 95 4.48 -25.72 -0.96
CA GLY A 95 4.23 -26.84 -0.06
C GLY A 95 5.08 -28.06 -0.41
N ASP A 96 4.83 -29.16 0.28
CA ASP A 96 5.46 -30.45 0.03
C ASP A 96 4.68 -31.23 -1.06
N LEU A 97 4.89 -30.84 -2.32
CA LEU A 97 4.31 -31.48 -3.50
C LEU A 97 5.21 -31.31 -4.71
N SER A 98 5.13 -32.24 -5.65
CA SER A 98 5.86 -32.16 -6.92
C SER A 98 5.20 -31.17 -7.91
N PHE A 99 5.93 -30.79 -8.94
CA PHE A 99 5.39 -29.97 -10.02
C PHE A 99 4.24 -30.66 -10.75
N GLU A 100 4.36 -31.98 -10.97
CA GLU A 100 3.34 -32.81 -11.61
C GLU A 100 2.03 -32.82 -10.82
N GLU A 101 2.10 -33.00 -9.51
CA GLU A 101 0.94 -32.95 -8.61
C GLU A 101 0.28 -31.55 -8.61
N ALA A 102 1.09 -30.47 -8.64
CA ALA A 102 0.58 -29.11 -8.73
C ALA A 102 -0.14 -28.86 -10.07
N MET A 103 0.42 -29.35 -11.17
CA MET A 103 -0.19 -29.25 -12.50
C MET A 103 -1.48 -30.03 -12.62
N GLU A 104 -1.52 -31.28 -12.11
CA GLU A 104 -2.74 -32.09 -12.08
C GLU A 104 -3.84 -31.42 -11.25
N ALA A 105 -3.48 -30.86 -10.09
CA ALA A 105 -4.40 -30.12 -9.24
C ALA A 105 -4.94 -28.85 -9.93
N ALA A 106 -4.10 -28.11 -10.64
CA ALA A 106 -4.51 -26.93 -11.40
C ALA A 106 -5.45 -27.32 -12.55
N GLU A 107 -5.07 -28.30 -13.37
CA GLU A 107 -5.83 -28.74 -14.53
C GLU A 107 -7.20 -29.32 -14.12
N SER A 108 -7.25 -30.17 -13.09
CA SER A 108 -8.50 -30.77 -12.62
C SER A 108 -9.50 -29.78 -12.05
N ASN A 109 -9.02 -28.66 -11.50
CA ASN A 109 -9.87 -27.65 -10.85
C ASN A 109 -10.17 -26.43 -11.75
N PHE A 110 -9.27 -26.06 -12.65
CA PHE A 110 -9.36 -24.83 -13.44
C PHE A 110 -9.23 -25.05 -14.96
N GLY A 111 -8.99 -26.28 -15.43
CA GLY A 111 -8.76 -26.57 -16.86
C GLY A 111 -9.94 -26.20 -17.77
N GLU A 112 -11.17 -26.22 -17.28
CA GLU A 112 -12.36 -25.78 -18.01
C GLU A 112 -12.64 -24.27 -17.92
N TRP A 113 -11.79 -23.51 -17.23
CA TRP A 113 -11.97 -22.06 -17.09
C TRP A 113 -11.84 -21.36 -18.44
N LYS A 114 -12.92 -20.73 -18.88
CA LYS A 114 -12.99 -20.11 -20.21
C LYS A 114 -12.18 -18.82 -20.28
N GLN A 115 -11.42 -18.65 -21.37
CA GLN A 115 -10.72 -17.41 -21.67
C GLN A 115 -11.69 -16.24 -21.87
N LEU A 116 -11.28 -15.06 -21.41
CA LEU A 116 -12.02 -13.83 -21.60
C LEU A 116 -12.00 -13.40 -23.06
N SER A 117 -13.17 -13.06 -23.60
CA SER A 117 -13.28 -12.50 -24.94
C SER A 117 -13.03 -10.97 -24.86
N GLY A 118 -11.83 -10.54 -25.28
CA GLY A 118 -11.57 -9.12 -25.55
C GLY A 118 -11.11 -8.26 -24.36
N ALA A 119 -10.55 -8.83 -23.33
CA ALA A 119 -10.00 -8.04 -22.23
C ALA A 119 -8.79 -7.20 -22.64
N SER A 120 -9.01 -5.93 -22.85
CA SER A 120 -7.94 -4.95 -23.03
C SER A 120 -7.17 -4.78 -21.72
N SER A 121 -5.85 -4.95 -21.76
CA SER A 121 -4.99 -4.47 -20.69
C SER A 121 -5.06 -2.95 -20.67
N ASN A 122 -5.83 -2.37 -19.79
CA ASN A 122 -5.75 -0.93 -19.52
C ASN A 122 -4.35 -0.64 -18.99
N GLY A 123 -3.49 -0.12 -19.86
CA GLY A 123 -2.16 0.32 -19.50
C GLY A 123 -2.26 1.31 -18.34
N VAL A 124 -1.33 1.23 -17.41
CA VAL A 124 -1.21 2.23 -16.34
C VAL A 124 -1.02 3.58 -17.02
N SER A 125 -2.01 4.47 -16.90
CA SER A 125 -1.88 5.85 -17.38
C SER A 125 -0.59 6.44 -16.81
N SER A 126 0.20 7.11 -17.64
CA SER A 126 1.43 7.75 -17.21
C SER A 126 1.09 8.75 -16.09
N ILE A 127 1.48 8.43 -14.88
CA ILE A 127 1.39 9.37 -13.77
C ILE A 127 2.51 10.37 -14.00
N ALA A 128 2.14 11.61 -14.26
CA ALA A 128 3.11 12.67 -14.45
C ALA A 128 3.88 12.86 -13.14
N ASN A 129 5.18 12.61 -13.19
CA ASN A 129 6.06 12.95 -12.10
C ASN A 129 6.21 14.48 -12.13
N HIS A 130 5.52 15.17 -11.23
CA HIS A 130 5.59 16.63 -11.15
C HIS A 130 6.67 17.02 -10.14
N PRO A 131 7.86 17.45 -10.60
CA PRO A 131 8.77 18.20 -9.74
C PRO A 131 8.09 19.54 -9.46
N SER A 132 7.43 19.65 -8.35
CA SER A 132 6.81 20.90 -7.90
C SER A 132 7.49 21.35 -6.61
N PRO A 133 7.45 22.65 -6.29
CA PRO A 133 7.89 23.10 -4.98
C PRO A 133 7.14 22.36 -3.88
N THR A 134 7.74 22.23 -2.71
CA THR A 134 7.10 21.64 -1.54
C THR A 134 5.74 22.28 -1.29
N GLN A 135 4.69 21.48 -1.24
CA GLN A 135 3.32 21.91 -0.95
C GLN A 135 2.90 21.40 0.41
N ILE A 136 2.18 22.22 1.16
CA ILE A 136 1.64 21.86 2.47
C ILE A 136 0.12 21.94 2.39
N TYR A 137 -0.54 20.82 2.70
CA TYR A 137 -1.99 20.71 2.76
C TYR A 137 -2.41 20.50 4.22
N ILE A 138 -3.40 21.22 4.66
CA ILE A 138 -3.92 21.13 6.03
C ILE A 138 -5.40 20.73 5.95
N ALA A 139 -5.73 19.58 6.56
CA ALA A 139 -7.11 19.19 6.83
C ALA A 139 -7.41 19.47 8.31
N ASP A 140 -8.28 20.44 8.57
CA ASP A 140 -8.65 20.79 9.93
C ASP A 140 -9.64 19.77 10.51
N LYS A 141 -9.32 19.27 11.72
CA LYS A 141 -10.22 18.45 12.53
C LYS A 141 -10.26 19.01 13.95
N PRO A 142 -11.22 19.90 14.23
CA PRO A 142 -11.35 20.52 15.53
C PRO A 142 -11.45 19.51 16.68
N GLY A 143 -10.73 19.75 17.75
CA GLY A 143 -10.73 18.89 18.94
C GLY A 143 -9.87 17.64 18.84
N ALA A 144 -9.13 17.44 17.74
CA ALA A 144 -8.19 16.32 17.63
C ALA A 144 -7.03 16.47 18.61
N ALA A 145 -6.78 15.44 19.43
CA ALA A 145 -5.68 15.44 20.42
C ALA A 145 -4.30 15.31 19.73
N GLN A 146 -4.27 14.78 18.50
CA GLN A 146 -3.05 14.58 17.74
C GLN A 146 -3.22 15.06 16.31
N SER A 147 -2.14 15.57 15.73
CA SER A 147 -2.01 15.82 14.30
C SER A 147 -1.38 14.62 13.61
N VAL A 148 -1.93 14.21 12.48
CA VAL A 148 -1.33 13.18 11.64
C VAL A 148 -0.54 13.84 10.50
N ILE A 149 0.74 13.56 10.45
CA ILE A 149 1.64 14.08 9.40
C ILE A 149 1.89 12.99 8.36
N ARG A 150 1.81 13.36 7.08
CA ARG A 150 2.22 12.56 5.92
C ARG A 150 3.09 13.43 5.03
N ALA A 151 4.38 13.12 4.95
CA ALA A 151 5.34 13.85 4.12
C ALA A 151 6.01 12.85 3.17
N GLY A 152 6.13 13.19 1.89
CA GLY A 152 6.73 12.26 0.93
C GLY A 152 6.63 12.76 -0.51
N HIS A 153 7.03 11.89 -1.43
CA HIS A 153 6.97 12.15 -2.87
C HIS A 153 6.92 10.85 -3.66
N LEU A 154 6.51 10.94 -4.92
CA LEU A 154 6.59 9.82 -5.84
C LEU A 154 8.06 9.51 -6.17
N THR A 155 8.35 8.23 -6.33
CA THR A 155 9.69 7.72 -6.57
C THR A 155 9.69 6.61 -7.62
N ILE A 156 10.82 5.95 -7.82
CA ILE A 156 11.04 4.89 -8.80
C ILE A 156 10.05 3.73 -8.67
N PRO A 157 9.71 3.05 -9.78
CA PRO A 157 8.89 1.84 -9.75
C PRO A 157 9.65 0.67 -9.13
N ARG A 158 8.90 -0.38 -8.72
CA ARG A 158 9.47 -1.61 -8.14
C ARG A 158 10.51 -2.31 -9.05
N SER A 159 10.38 -2.17 -10.36
CA SER A 159 11.27 -2.79 -11.34
C SER A 159 12.56 -2.02 -11.64
N HIS A 160 12.75 -0.86 -11.00
CA HIS A 160 13.94 -0.04 -11.20
C HIS A 160 15.20 -0.70 -10.60
N GLU A 161 16.35 -0.49 -11.22
CA GLU A 161 17.65 -1.03 -10.76
C GLU A 161 18.02 -0.58 -9.35
N ASP A 162 17.67 0.65 -8.96
CA ASP A 162 17.90 1.22 -7.62
C ASP A 162 16.90 0.76 -6.55
N TYR A 163 16.04 -0.23 -6.85
CA TYR A 163 15.07 -0.73 -5.86
C TYR A 163 15.69 -1.11 -4.52
N LEU A 164 16.79 -1.87 -4.54
CA LEU A 164 17.47 -2.31 -3.33
C LEU A 164 18.13 -1.13 -2.60
N SER A 165 18.71 -0.20 -3.34
CA SER A 165 19.34 1.01 -2.79
C SER A 165 18.31 1.88 -2.06
N LEU A 166 17.13 2.07 -2.65
CA LEU A 166 16.06 2.84 -2.01
C LEU A 166 15.46 2.12 -0.80
N ASN A 167 15.37 0.79 -0.80
CA ASN A 167 14.97 0.04 0.40
C ASN A 167 15.99 0.21 1.53
N MET A 168 17.28 0.15 1.21
CA MET A 168 18.35 0.38 2.17
C MET A 168 18.29 1.79 2.74
N LEU A 169 18.15 2.79 1.87
CA LEU A 169 17.96 4.18 2.27
C LEU A 169 16.75 4.32 3.22
N ASN A 170 15.61 3.76 2.85
CA ASN A 170 14.41 3.81 3.68
C ASN A 170 14.62 3.12 5.04
N PHE A 171 15.36 2.02 5.09
CA PHE A 171 15.66 1.31 6.35
C PHE A 171 16.41 2.21 7.33
N ILE A 172 17.42 2.97 6.85
CA ILE A 172 18.18 3.95 7.63
C ILE A 172 17.29 5.15 8.03
N PHE A 173 16.50 5.63 7.08
CA PHE A 173 15.74 6.87 7.22
C PHE A 173 14.58 6.75 8.20
N GLY A 174 13.74 5.72 8.07
CA GLY A 174 12.55 5.55 8.91
C GLY A 174 11.94 4.15 8.87
N GLY A 175 12.56 3.19 8.21
CA GLY A 175 12.01 1.85 7.98
C GLY A 175 12.16 0.89 9.16
N GLN A 176 12.85 1.27 10.22
CA GLN A 176 13.05 0.46 11.43
C GLN A 176 13.03 1.32 12.69
N PHE A 177 12.98 0.67 13.88
CA PHE A 177 12.76 1.37 15.14
C PHE A 177 13.86 2.38 15.51
N MET A 178 15.12 2.09 15.22
CA MET A 178 16.27 2.95 15.50
C MET A 178 16.63 3.88 14.33
N ALA A 179 15.77 3.96 13.33
CA ALA A 179 15.96 4.83 12.18
C ALA A 179 15.92 6.32 12.55
N ARG A 180 16.53 7.17 11.71
CA ARG A 180 16.71 8.60 11.97
C ARG A 180 15.43 9.33 12.36
N LEU A 181 14.34 9.11 11.62
CA LEU A 181 13.03 9.75 11.90
C LEU A 181 12.49 9.40 13.28
N ASN A 182 12.54 8.13 13.65
CA ASN A 182 12.02 7.70 14.95
C ASN A 182 12.94 8.12 16.10
N SER A 183 14.25 8.09 15.90
CA SER A 183 15.22 8.62 16.86
C SER A 183 14.98 10.11 17.12
N ASN A 184 14.82 10.93 16.07
CA ASN A 184 14.56 12.35 16.20
C ASN A 184 13.18 12.62 16.84
N LEU A 185 12.08 12.24 16.16
CA LEU A 185 10.73 12.68 16.54
C LEU A 185 10.20 11.98 17.83
N ARG A 186 10.66 10.76 18.11
CA ARG A 186 10.24 9.99 19.26
C ARG A 186 11.23 10.06 20.42
N GLN A 187 12.50 9.71 20.20
CA GLN A 187 13.46 9.55 21.29
C GLN A 187 13.99 10.91 21.77
N ASP A 188 14.45 11.76 20.86
CA ASP A 188 15.09 13.03 21.21
C ASP A 188 14.06 14.10 21.56
N LYS A 189 12.97 14.22 20.77
CA LYS A 189 11.98 15.29 20.92
C LYS A 189 10.76 14.89 21.73
N GLY A 190 10.40 13.60 21.76
CA GLY A 190 9.20 13.13 22.43
C GLY A 190 7.88 13.62 21.80
N TYR A 191 7.90 14.02 20.52
CA TYR A 191 6.75 14.57 19.81
C TYR A 191 5.76 13.51 19.37
N SER A 192 6.23 12.29 19.17
CA SER A 192 5.47 11.14 18.65
C SER A 192 5.72 9.89 19.47
N TYR A 193 4.75 9.00 19.52
CA TYR A 193 4.94 7.63 20.02
C TYR A 193 5.63 6.71 19.00
N GLY A 194 5.58 7.06 17.71
CA GLY A 194 6.25 6.40 16.62
C GLY A 194 6.19 7.23 15.34
N TYR A 195 7.33 7.40 14.68
CA TYR A 195 7.46 8.14 13.44
C TYR A 195 8.34 7.36 12.47
N ASN A 196 7.80 6.99 11.34
CA ASN A 196 8.47 6.07 10.41
C ASN A 196 8.38 6.52 8.95
N SER A 197 9.10 5.83 8.08
CA SER A 197 8.92 5.93 6.64
C SER A 197 8.76 4.56 6.00
N SER A 198 8.12 4.55 4.84
CA SER A 198 7.95 3.36 4.01
C SER A 198 7.94 3.72 2.54
N VAL A 199 8.31 2.76 1.70
CA VAL A 199 8.11 2.86 0.25
C VAL A 199 6.95 1.92 -0.12
N GLN A 200 5.87 2.51 -0.63
CA GLN A 200 4.77 1.74 -1.20
C GLN A 200 5.10 1.43 -2.66
N TRP A 201 5.59 0.21 -2.89
CA TRP A 201 6.04 -0.22 -4.19
C TRP A 201 4.88 -0.52 -5.15
N HIS A 202 4.99 0.00 -6.37
CA HIS A 202 4.02 -0.21 -7.45
C HIS A 202 4.73 -0.57 -8.76
N ARG A 203 3.97 -1.08 -9.74
CA ARG A 203 4.46 -1.25 -11.12
C ARG A 203 4.72 0.09 -11.81
N GLY A 204 3.94 1.12 -11.48
CA GLY A 204 4.18 2.50 -11.83
C GLY A 204 4.98 3.22 -10.73
N PRO A 205 4.95 4.56 -10.68
CA PRO A 205 5.63 5.34 -9.65
C PRO A 205 5.23 4.88 -8.26
N SER A 206 6.22 4.60 -7.42
CA SER A 206 6.05 4.22 -6.02
C SER A 206 5.94 5.47 -5.14
N LEU A 207 5.54 5.32 -3.89
CA LEU A 207 5.42 6.42 -2.93
C LEU A 207 6.38 6.20 -1.77
N LEU A 208 7.39 7.06 -1.64
CA LEU A 208 8.16 7.20 -0.41
C LEU A 208 7.41 8.15 0.52
N GLN A 209 6.99 7.68 1.67
CA GLN A 209 6.23 8.46 2.63
C GLN A 209 6.78 8.29 4.04
N ALA A 210 6.98 9.41 4.73
CA ALA A 210 7.29 9.49 6.14
C ALA A 210 6.11 10.07 6.91
N GLY A 211 5.97 9.73 8.19
CA GLY A 211 4.94 10.32 9.03
C GLY A 211 4.63 9.54 10.29
N GLY A 212 3.69 10.10 11.03
CA GLY A 212 3.21 9.57 12.30
C GLY A 212 2.17 10.49 12.91
N SER A 213 1.67 10.10 14.08
CA SER A 213 0.83 10.96 14.91
C SER A 213 1.72 11.70 15.91
N VAL A 214 1.54 13.01 16.00
CA VAL A 214 2.29 13.89 16.92
C VAL A 214 1.32 14.63 17.81
N GLN A 215 1.78 15.12 18.95
CA GLN A 215 0.99 16.01 19.80
C GLN A 215 0.63 17.28 19.00
N THR A 216 -0.62 17.72 19.07
CA THR A 216 -1.12 18.87 18.28
C THR A 216 -0.31 20.14 18.57
N THR A 217 0.16 20.32 19.81
CA THR A 217 0.95 21.49 20.23
C THR A 217 2.33 21.61 19.59
N VAL A 218 2.85 20.54 18.99
CA VAL A 218 4.17 20.47 18.34
C VAL A 218 4.08 20.10 16.86
N THR A 219 2.93 20.32 16.23
CA THR A 219 2.69 19.98 14.82
C THR A 219 3.68 20.71 13.90
N LYS A 220 3.87 22.02 14.10
CA LYS A 220 4.78 22.84 13.29
C LYS A 220 6.22 22.33 13.41
N GLU A 221 6.69 22.14 14.61
CA GLU A 221 8.04 21.65 14.91
C GLU A 221 8.26 20.26 14.32
N SER A 222 7.26 19.39 14.40
CA SER A 222 7.33 18.04 13.81
C SER A 222 7.42 18.07 12.29
N VAL A 223 6.70 18.97 11.61
CA VAL A 223 6.82 19.17 10.17
C VAL A 223 8.22 19.70 9.83
N GLN A 224 8.73 20.66 10.58
CA GLN A 224 10.06 21.21 10.37
C GLN A 224 11.16 20.15 10.52
N GLU A 225 11.10 19.33 11.58
CA GLU A 225 12.05 18.26 11.80
C GLU A 225 11.95 17.18 10.69
N THR A 226 10.74 16.84 10.26
CA THR A 226 10.55 15.90 9.14
C THR A 226 11.20 16.40 7.85
N LEU A 227 10.94 17.65 7.46
CA LEU A 227 11.52 18.25 6.27
C LEU A 227 13.04 18.40 6.38
N ARG A 228 13.53 18.66 7.60
CA ARG A 228 14.96 18.71 7.89
C ARG A 228 15.62 17.35 7.68
N GLU A 229 15.07 16.26 8.17
CA GLU A 229 15.61 14.91 7.97
C GLU A 229 15.66 14.54 6.47
N PHE A 230 14.64 14.92 5.67
CA PHE A 230 14.68 14.76 4.21
C PHE A 230 15.80 15.59 3.55
N SER A 231 16.04 16.80 4.04
CA SER A 231 17.09 17.68 3.50
C SER A 231 18.50 17.24 3.90
N ASP A 232 18.67 16.89 5.18
CA ASP A 232 19.96 16.61 5.78
C ASP A 232 20.63 15.34 5.20
N ILE A 233 19.84 14.39 4.75
CA ILE A 233 20.36 13.14 4.16
C ILE A 233 21.15 13.40 2.86
N HIS A 234 20.86 14.48 2.14
CA HIS A 234 21.59 14.93 0.96
C HIS A 234 22.61 16.02 1.27
N GLY A 235 22.58 16.58 2.47
CA GLY A 235 23.33 17.78 2.83
C GLY A 235 24.24 17.59 4.04
N SER A 236 23.79 18.11 5.17
CA SER A 236 24.60 18.22 6.40
C SER A 236 24.83 16.92 7.15
N ARG A 237 23.97 15.92 6.94
CA ARG A 237 24.04 14.59 7.59
C ARG A 237 23.88 13.46 6.58
N PRO A 238 24.84 13.27 5.66
CA PRO A 238 24.82 12.16 4.73
C PRO A 238 24.83 10.82 5.48
N ILE A 239 24.45 9.73 4.80
CA ILE A 239 24.55 8.39 5.37
C ILE A 239 25.99 8.06 5.67
N THR A 240 26.25 7.62 6.91
CA THR A 240 27.59 7.21 7.34
C THR A 240 27.83 5.72 6.99
N GLN A 241 29.11 5.32 6.95
CA GLN A 241 29.45 3.93 6.73
C GLN A 241 28.90 3.03 7.83
N GLU A 242 28.91 3.50 9.09
CA GLU A 242 28.35 2.77 10.24
C GLU A 242 26.84 2.50 10.08
N GLU A 243 26.06 3.49 9.67
CA GLU A 243 24.62 3.33 9.38
C GLU A 243 24.38 2.35 8.23
N LEU A 244 25.22 2.40 7.20
CA LEU A 244 25.13 1.49 6.06
C LEU A 244 25.42 0.05 6.51
N ASP A 245 26.51 -0.18 7.23
CA ASP A 245 26.91 -1.51 7.70
C ASP A 245 25.87 -2.10 8.66
N ALA A 246 25.37 -1.30 9.61
CA ALA A 246 24.31 -1.71 10.53
C ALA A 246 23.02 -2.08 9.79
N SER A 247 22.66 -1.32 8.75
CA SER A 247 21.46 -1.58 7.95
C SER A 247 21.59 -2.82 7.09
N GLN A 248 22.75 -3.04 6.48
CA GLN A 248 23.04 -4.28 5.75
C GLN A 248 22.93 -5.50 6.67
N ALA A 249 23.55 -5.43 7.84
CA ALA A 249 23.49 -6.50 8.84
C ALA A 249 22.04 -6.76 9.29
N GLY A 250 21.26 -5.71 9.58
CA GLY A 250 19.86 -5.84 9.99
C GLY A 250 18.96 -6.47 8.92
N ILE A 251 19.12 -6.07 7.66
CA ILE A 251 18.37 -6.64 6.54
C ILE A 251 18.76 -8.11 6.34
N LEU A 252 20.05 -8.43 6.35
CA LEU A 252 20.55 -9.80 6.16
C LEU A 252 20.08 -10.72 7.30
N GLN A 253 20.11 -10.26 8.55
CA GLN A 253 19.63 -11.03 9.70
C GLN A 253 18.11 -11.26 9.65
N GLY A 254 17.34 -10.30 9.16
CA GLY A 254 15.88 -10.42 9.01
C GLY A 254 15.44 -11.25 7.80
N TYR A 255 16.32 -11.43 6.80
CA TYR A 255 15.97 -12.08 5.53
C TYR A 255 15.48 -13.53 5.67
N PRO A 256 16.11 -14.41 6.48
CA PRO A 256 15.66 -15.80 6.66
C PRO A 256 14.21 -15.90 7.17
N ALA A 257 13.76 -14.96 8.01
CA ALA A 257 12.39 -14.94 8.52
C ALA A 257 11.34 -14.79 7.41
N SER A 258 11.72 -14.25 6.24
CA SER A 258 10.84 -14.15 5.07
C SER A 258 10.51 -15.51 4.43
N PHE A 259 11.19 -16.59 4.84
CA PHE A 259 11.01 -17.95 4.30
C PHE A 259 10.56 -18.96 5.36
N GLU A 260 10.26 -18.52 6.57
CA GLU A 260 9.88 -19.43 7.68
C GLU A 260 8.49 -20.05 7.50
N ARG A 261 7.61 -19.42 6.71
CA ARG A 261 6.24 -19.88 6.50
C ARG A 261 5.94 -19.94 5.01
N PRO A 262 5.23 -20.99 4.53
CA PRO A 262 4.84 -21.11 3.12
C PRO A 262 4.08 -19.87 2.59
N ALA A 263 3.28 -19.23 3.42
CA ALA A 263 2.53 -18.01 3.05
C ALA A 263 3.40 -16.75 2.88
N MET A 264 4.69 -16.81 3.22
CA MET A 264 5.64 -15.69 3.09
C MET A 264 6.57 -15.85 1.86
N ILE A 265 6.58 -17.04 1.28
CA ILE A 265 7.34 -17.39 0.07
C ILE A 265 6.51 -17.01 -1.17
#